data_a3a03b2a8a52ca0b908c3e4904c30cad
#
_entry.id   a3a03b2a8a52ca0b908c3e4904c30cad
#
_cell.length_a   1.000
_cell.length_b   1.000
_cell.length_c   1.000
_cell.angle_alpha   90.00
_cell.angle_beta   90.00
_cell.angle_gamma   90.00
#
_symmetry.space_group_name_H-M   'P 1'
#
loop_
_entity.id
_entity.type
_entity.pdbx_description
1 polymer ?
#
loop_
_entity_poly.entity_id
_entity_poly.type
_entity_poly.pdbx_seq_one_letter_code
_entity_poly.pdbx_strand_id
1 'polypeptide(L)'
;MARQLIKGNVAAVKGALLSGCRAFYGYPITPASEVAEAAALYFPRCGGVFLQAESEVAAINMVYGAAATGARVMTASSGPGLSLMQEGLSYLAGSELPCVIVDVMRAGPGLGNIGPEQSDYFQMVKGGGHGSYRNIVLAPNCAQEMCDLTRQAFEIADRFRNPVIVLTDGFVGQMMEPVTFPELAVDPPANSWAVQGNAQTRGNLVSSIYLKHEEQEQHVQRLQQKYTLAEACCTSSESYLTDDAEIVLIGYGIVSRILRSVVDLGREAGLRLGLLRPVSLWPFPKTVLQELAAKARCFLVCELSLGQMIEDVRLSVQDRLPVHFYGRQGGVTPTPEEVLERVFQLPEVSPCAPCAAMTRS
;
A
#
# COMPACT_ATOMS: atom_id res chain seq x y z
N MET A 1 -17.69 -15.61 -14.76
CA MET A 1 -16.31 -15.08 -14.57
C MET A 1 -15.37 -16.26 -14.33
N ALA A 2 -14.28 -16.37 -15.10
CA ALA A 2 -13.31 -17.46 -14.91
C ALA A 2 -12.44 -17.16 -13.68
N ARG A 3 -12.37 -18.10 -12.76
CA ARG A 3 -11.51 -18.06 -11.58
C ARG A 3 -10.15 -18.67 -11.95
N GLN A 4 -9.05 -17.97 -11.72
CA GLN A 4 -7.71 -18.39 -12.06
C GLN A 4 -6.84 -18.48 -10.80
N LEU A 5 -6.11 -19.59 -10.63
CA LEU A 5 -5.10 -19.73 -9.58
C LEU A 5 -3.81 -19.03 -10.05
N ILE A 6 -3.48 -17.88 -9.46
CA ILE A 6 -2.32 -17.07 -9.85
C ILE A 6 -1.66 -16.41 -8.66
N LYS A 7 -0.41 -15.95 -8.84
CA LYS A 7 0.33 -15.16 -7.85
C LYS A 7 -0.22 -13.73 -7.74
N GLY A 8 -0.10 -13.13 -6.54
CA GLY A 8 -0.48 -11.74 -6.30
C GLY A 8 0.21 -10.77 -7.25
N ASN A 9 1.52 -10.92 -7.50
CA ASN A 9 2.29 -10.11 -8.44
C ASN A 9 1.70 -10.15 -9.86
N VAL A 10 1.28 -11.33 -10.32
CA VAL A 10 0.63 -11.48 -11.64
C VAL A 10 -0.78 -10.88 -11.65
N ALA A 11 -1.50 -10.99 -10.52
CA ALA A 11 -2.84 -10.41 -10.37
C ALA A 11 -2.81 -8.88 -10.47
N ALA A 12 -1.80 -8.20 -9.89
CA ALA A 12 -1.59 -6.76 -10.02
C ALA A 12 -1.44 -6.33 -11.49
N VAL A 13 -0.61 -7.04 -12.28
CA VAL A 13 -0.41 -6.75 -13.70
C VAL A 13 -1.70 -6.92 -14.51
N LYS A 14 -2.46 -7.99 -14.23
CA LYS A 14 -3.75 -8.20 -14.90
C LYS A 14 -4.77 -7.13 -14.50
N GLY A 15 -4.80 -6.74 -13.22
CA GLY A 15 -5.61 -5.62 -12.74
C GLY A 15 -5.28 -4.30 -13.46
N ALA A 16 -4.00 -4.01 -13.65
CA ALA A 16 -3.53 -2.85 -14.39
C ALA A 16 -4.01 -2.85 -15.86
N LEU A 17 -3.84 -3.97 -16.56
CA LEU A 17 -4.29 -4.11 -17.95
C LEU A 17 -5.81 -3.96 -18.09
N LEU A 18 -6.58 -4.53 -17.14
CA LEU A 18 -8.03 -4.38 -17.08
C LEU A 18 -8.48 -2.94 -16.78
N SER A 19 -7.62 -2.14 -16.17
CA SER A 19 -7.81 -0.70 -16.01
C SER A 19 -7.33 0.12 -17.20
N GLY A 20 -6.97 -0.49 -18.34
CA GLY A 20 -6.48 0.22 -19.50
C GLY A 20 -5.06 0.77 -19.36
N CYS A 21 -4.25 0.23 -18.45
CA CYS A 21 -2.83 0.55 -18.38
C CYS A 21 -2.13 0.13 -19.67
N ARG A 22 -1.34 1.04 -20.25
CA ARG A 22 -0.73 0.85 -21.57
C ARG A 22 0.79 0.75 -21.55
N ALA A 23 1.43 1.08 -20.43
CA ALA A 23 2.89 1.04 -20.35
C ALA A 23 3.37 0.54 -18.97
N PHE A 24 4.42 -0.27 -19.03
CA PHE A 24 5.20 -0.69 -17.87
C PHE A 24 6.67 -0.39 -18.14
N TYR A 25 7.30 0.33 -17.23
CA TYR A 25 8.74 0.56 -17.21
C TYR A 25 9.29 0.13 -15.87
N GLY A 26 10.32 -0.71 -15.84
CA GLY A 26 10.85 -1.19 -14.57
C GLY A 26 12.25 -1.77 -14.69
N TYR A 27 12.90 -1.95 -13.54
CA TYR A 27 14.14 -2.68 -13.38
C TYR A 27 13.89 -3.90 -12.50
N PRO A 28 14.36 -5.10 -12.84
CA PRO A 28 14.04 -6.32 -12.12
C PRO A 28 14.68 -6.33 -10.73
N ILE A 29 13.86 -6.55 -9.72
CA ILE A 29 14.28 -6.69 -8.33
C ILE A 29 13.37 -7.70 -7.60
N THR A 30 13.96 -8.64 -6.86
CA THR A 30 13.20 -9.61 -6.05
C THR A 30 12.72 -8.94 -4.74
N PRO A 31 11.44 -9.17 -4.32
CA PRO A 31 10.45 -10.12 -4.84
C PRO A 31 9.45 -9.53 -5.86
N ALA A 32 9.71 -8.37 -6.44
CA ALA A 32 8.87 -7.74 -7.46
C ALA A 32 9.14 -8.25 -8.90
N SER A 33 10.16 -9.10 -9.14
CA SER A 33 10.56 -9.57 -10.47
C SER A 33 9.41 -10.17 -11.27
N GLU A 34 8.51 -10.90 -10.61
CA GLU A 34 7.35 -11.54 -11.25
C GLU A 34 6.33 -10.52 -11.79
N VAL A 35 6.29 -9.29 -11.26
CA VAL A 35 5.50 -8.20 -11.84
C VAL A 35 6.09 -7.81 -13.20
N ALA A 36 7.42 -7.64 -13.29
CA ALA A 36 8.09 -7.32 -14.54
C ALA A 36 7.96 -8.47 -15.57
N GLU A 37 8.10 -9.73 -15.15
CA GLU A 37 7.92 -10.91 -15.99
C GLU A 37 6.49 -10.98 -16.56
N ALA A 38 5.50 -10.81 -15.72
CA ALA A 38 4.09 -10.77 -16.13
C ALA A 38 3.81 -9.58 -17.08
N ALA A 39 4.39 -8.41 -16.78
CA ALA A 39 4.27 -7.25 -17.66
C ALA A 39 4.91 -7.51 -19.04
N ALA A 40 6.11 -8.08 -19.09
CA ALA A 40 6.77 -8.45 -20.35
C ALA A 40 5.93 -9.43 -21.19
N LEU A 41 5.20 -10.33 -20.52
CA LEU A 41 4.35 -11.31 -21.17
C LEU A 41 3.05 -10.71 -21.69
N TYR A 42 2.37 -9.89 -20.89
CA TYR A 42 0.99 -9.50 -21.17
C TYR A 42 0.84 -8.14 -21.85
N PHE A 43 1.68 -7.13 -21.55
CA PHE A 43 1.53 -5.80 -22.16
C PHE A 43 1.63 -5.85 -23.70
N PRO A 44 2.66 -6.48 -24.31
CA PRO A 44 2.74 -6.55 -25.78
C PRO A 44 1.54 -7.26 -26.42
N ARG A 45 0.98 -8.27 -25.74
CA ARG A 45 -0.20 -9.03 -26.23
C ARG A 45 -1.48 -8.19 -26.23
N CYS A 46 -1.52 -7.15 -25.38
CA CYS A 46 -2.65 -6.21 -25.29
C CYS A 46 -2.39 -4.89 -26.01
N GLY A 47 -1.37 -4.82 -26.89
CA GLY A 47 -0.99 -3.61 -27.60
C GLY A 47 -0.37 -2.53 -26.73
N GLY A 48 0.11 -2.89 -25.54
CA GLY A 48 0.83 -2.02 -24.62
C GLY A 48 2.35 -2.10 -24.79
N VAL A 49 3.05 -1.28 -24.03
CA VAL A 49 4.51 -1.17 -24.03
C VAL A 49 5.08 -1.78 -22.76
N PHE A 50 6.06 -2.65 -22.91
CA PHE A 50 6.95 -3.08 -21.82
C PHE A 50 8.38 -2.68 -22.18
N LEU A 51 9.10 -2.09 -21.21
CA LEU A 51 10.51 -1.81 -21.37
C LEU A 51 11.22 -2.02 -20.02
N GLN A 52 12.27 -2.84 -20.06
CA GLN A 52 13.21 -2.98 -18.95
C GLN A 52 14.23 -1.86 -19.02
N ALA A 53 14.20 -0.97 -18.04
CA ALA A 53 15.16 0.11 -17.90
C ALA A 53 16.51 -0.41 -17.37
N GLU A 54 17.57 0.38 -17.51
CA GLU A 54 18.88 0.07 -16.97
C GLU A 54 19.03 0.34 -15.46
N SER A 55 18.06 1.06 -14.86
CA SER A 55 18.00 1.35 -13.44
C SER A 55 16.60 1.80 -13.02
N GLU A 56 16.33 1.80 -11.72
CA GLU A 56 15.07 2.33 -11.18
C GLU A 56 14.93 3.84 -11.40
N VAL A 57 16.05 4.59 -11.40
CA VAL A 57 16.06 6.03 -11.73
C VAL A 57 15.58 6.24 -13.16
N ALA A 58 16.07 5.44 -14.12
CA ALA A 58 15.60 5.51 -15.50
C ALA A 58 14.13 5.09 -15.60
N ALA A 59 13.73 4.01 -14.91
CA ALA A 59 12.34 3.53 -14.93
C ALA A 59 11.35 4.60 -14.48
N ILE A 60 11.59 5.28 -13.35
CA ILE A 60 10.66 6.29 -12.86
C ILE A 60 10.59 7.53 -13.76
N ASN A 61 11.69 7.89 -14.43
CA ASN A 61 11.69 8.98 -15.42
C ASN A 61 10.96 8.60 -16.72
N MET A 62 11.01 7.32 -17.13
CA MET A 62 10.16 6.81 -18.22
C MET A 62 8.68 6.83 -17.85
N VAL A 63 8.34 6.46 -16.58
CA VAL A 63 6.99 6.60 -16.04
C VAL A 63 6.52 8.04 -16.09
N TYR A 64 7.36 9.00 -15.68
CA TYR A 64 7.07 10.43 -15.76
C TYR A 64 6.72 10.86 -17.20
N GLY A 65 7.57 10.50 -18.17
CA GLY A 65 7.35 10.84 -19.57
C GLY A 65 6.05 10.24 -20.12
N ALA A 66 5.78 8.96 -19.84
CA ALA A 66 4.55 8.31 -20.26
C ALA A 66 3.31 8.90 -19.60
N ALA A 67 3.34 9.15 -18.30
CA ALA A 67 2.25 9.80 -17.58
C ALA A 67 1.93 11.19 -18.15
N ALA A 68 2.94 11.96 -18.54
CA ALA A 68 2.77 13.28 -19.15
C ALA A 68 2.00 13.23 -20.49
N THR A 69 2.02 12.11 -21.21
CA THR A 69 1.19 11.91 -22.42
C THR A 69 -0.27 11.61 -22.10
N GLY A 70 -0.65 11.46 -20.84
CA GLY A 70 -1.98 11.07 -20.39
C GLY A 70 -2.24 9.56 -20.45
N ALA A 71 -1.24 8.74 -20.74
CA ALA A 71 -1.36 7.30 -20.69
C ALA A 71 -1.34 6.78 -19.25
N ARG A 72 -2.18 5.79 -18.94
CA ARG A 72 -2.05 5.01 -17.70
C ARG A 72 -0.77 4.19 -17.77
N VAL A 73 0.10 4.39 -16.79
CA VAL A 73 1.44 3.78 -16.71
C VAL A 73 1.69 3.24 -15.32
N MET A 74 2.44 2.15 -15.23
CA MET A 74 2.88 1.58 -13.96
C MET A 74 4.35 1.20 -13.96
N THR A 75 4.88 1.08 -12.76
CA THR A 75 6.16 0.42 -12.46
C THR A 75 6.01 -0.47 -11.22
N ALA A 76 6.99 -1.32 -10.98
CA ALA A 76 7.08 -2.10 -9.76
C ALA A 76 8.54 -2.20 -9.31
N SER A 77 8.74 -2.20 -8.00
CA SER A 77 10.08 -2.39 -7.41
C SER A 77 9.96 -2.94 -5.97
N SER A 78 11.05 -2.89 -5.23
CA SER A 78 11.16 -3.29 -3.83
C SER A 78 12.08 -2.31 -3.12
N GLY A 79 12.08 -2.21 -1.81
CA GLY A 79 12.79 -1.29 -0.94
C GLY A 79 13.97 -0.53 -1.54
N PRO A 80 15.11 -1.21 -1.90
CA PRO A 80 16.27 -0.50 -2.46
C PRO A 80 15.98 0.24 -3.77
N GLY A 81 15.18 -0.35 -4.65
CA GLY A 81 14.81 0.30 -5.91
C GLY A 81 13.83 1.47 -5.69
N LEU A 82 12.90 1.33 -4.74
CA LEU A 82 12.01 2.44 -4.36
C LEU A 82 12.80 3.61 -3.75
N SER A 83 13.90 3.34 -3.05
CA SER A 83 14.80 4.39 -2.55
C SER A 83 15.38 5.23 -3.69
N LEU A 84 15.76 4.60 -4.81
CA LEU A 84 16.24 5.29 -6.01
C LEU A 84 15.13 6.06 -6.75
N MET A 85 13.88 5.68 -6.61
CA MET A 85 12.73 6.33 -7.26
C MET A 85 12.21 7.57 -6.51
N GLN A 86 12.67 7.88 -5.30
CA GLN A 86 12.06 8.89 -4.43
C GLN A 86 12.06 10.31 -5.03
N GLU A 87 13.12 10.70 -5.72
CA GLU A 87 13.17 11.99 -6.43
C GLU A 87 12.11 12.04 -7.54
N GLY A 88 12.00 10.97 -8.33
CA GLY A 88 11.00 10.85 -9.39
C GLY A 88 9.56 10.89 -8.87
N LEU A 89 9.29 10.30 -7.68
CA LEU A 89 8.01 10.40 -7.00
C LEU A 89 7.66 11.84 -6.64
N SER A 90 8.63 12.61 -6.12
CA SER A 90 8.45 14.02 -5.84
C SER A 90 8.11 14.81 -7.12
N TYR A 91 8.79 14.53 -8.23
CA TYR A 91 8.54 15.17 -9.53
C TYR A 91 7.16 14.81 -10.08
N LEU A 92 6.76 13.54 -10.02
CA LEU A 92 5.43 13.08 -10.44
C LEU A 92 4.32 13.78 -9.65
N ALA A 93 4.45 13.83 -8.32
CA ALA A 93 3.49 14.51 -7.46
C ALA A 93 3.45 16.02 -7.70
N GLY A 94 4.63 16.67 -7.85
CA GLY A 94 4.75 18.10 -8.12
C GLY A 94 4.24 18.50 -9.51
N SER A 95 4.33 17.62 -10.49
CA SER A 95 3.80 17.84 -11.85
C SER A 95 2.35 17.36 -12.00
N GLU A 96 1.74 16.84 -10.93
CA GLU A 96 0.39 16.29 -10.91
C GLU A 96 0.19 15.21 -11.99
N LEU A 97 1.12 14.25 -12.06
CA LEU A 97 1.11 13.15 -13.00
C LEU A 97 0.60 11.86 -12.35
N PRO A 98 -0.47 11.25 -12.90
CA PRO A 98 -1.01 10.00 -12.40
C PRO A 98 -0.14 8.81 -12.81
N CYS A 99 0.18 7.93 -11.87
CA CYS A 99 0.78 6.64 -12.14
C CYS A 99 0.51 5.66 -10.98
N VAL A 100 0.71 4.38 -11.22
CA VAL A 100 0.62 3.35 -10.20
C VAL A 100 1.98 2.69 -10.01
N ILE A 101 2.40 2.58 -8.75
CA ILE A 101 3.65 1.94 -8.37
C ILE A 101 3.34 0.78 -7.43
N VAL A 102 3.81 -0.41 -7.77
CA VAL A 102 3.69 -1.59 -6.90
C VAL A 102 5.00 -1.74 -6.14
N ASP A 103 4.93 -1.63 -4.82
CA ASP A 103 6.04 -1.93 -3.92
C ASP A 103 5.81 -3.32 -3.32
N VAL A 104 6.69 -4.26 -3.64
CA VAL A 104 6.70 -5.59 -3.03
C VAL A 104 7.83 -5.62 -2.01
N MET A 105 7.49 -5.31 -0.76
CA MET A 105 8.44 -5.09 0.33
C MET A 105 9.27 -6.34 0.66
N ARG A 106 10.54 -6.13 0.95
CA ARG A 106 11.48 -7.13 1.42
C ARG A 106 12.28 -6.63 2.61
N ALA A 107 12.92 -7.57 3.32
CA ALA A 107 13.71 -7.25 4.50
C ALA A 107 14.94 -6.41 4.20
N GLY A 108 15.09 -5.32 4.97
CA GLY A 108 16.23 -4.40 5.02
C GLY A 108 16.85 -4.34 6.43
N PRO A 109 17.67 -3.32 6.74
CA PRO A 109 18.18 -2.27 5.86
C PRO A 109 19.33 -2.74 4.94
N GLY A 110 19.72 -1.87 4.01
CA GLY A 110 20.76 -2.15 3.00
C GLY A 110 20.24 -3.14 1.95
N LEU A 111 21.07 -4.06 1.50
CA LEU A 111 20.61 -5.14 0.61
C LEU A 111 19.64 -6.07 1.32
N GLY A 112 19.80 -6.25 2.63
CA GLY A 112 18.97 -7.12 3.44
C GLY A 112 18.92 -8.55 2.93
N ASN A 113 17.70 -9.10 2.85
CA ASN A 113 17.43 -10.36 2.18
C ASN A 113 16.11 -10.27 1.39
N ILE A 114 15.72 -11.37 0.72
CA ILE A 114 14.49 -11.40 -0.10
C ILE A 114 13.23 -11.82 0.68
N GLY A 115 13.35 -12.03 1.99
CA GLY A 115 12.23 -12.38 2.85
C GLY A 115 11.21 -11.24 2.96
N PRO A 116 9.94 -11.57 3.23
CA PRO A 116 8.88 -10.56 3.33
C PRO A 116 9.06 -9.69 4.57
N GLU A 117 8.82 -8.40 4.41
CA GLU A 117 8.87 -7.41 5.49
C GLU A 117 7.87 -6.28 5.20
N GLN A 118 7.68 -5.37 6.17
CA GLN A 118 6.79 -4.21 6.04
C GLN A 118 7.53 -2.90 6.40
N SER A 119 8.83 -2.86 6.15
CA SER A 119 9.70 -1.74 6.55
C SER A 119 9.80 -0.59 5.55
N ASP A 120 9.15 -0.70 4.37
CA ASP A 120 9.05 0.41 3.43
C ASP A 120 7.86 1.37 3.72
N TYR A 121 7.13 1.11 4.81
CA TYR A 121 5.97 1.93 5.21
C TYR A 121 6.32 3.42 5.29
N PHE A 122 7.38 3.80 6.03
CA PHE A 122 7.75 5.20 6.16
C PHE A 122 8.07 5.84 4.82
N GLN A 123 8.86 5.17 4.00
CA GLN A 123 9.30 5.72 2.73
C GLN A 123 8.13 5.92 1.74
N MET A 124 7.08 5.07 1.80
CA MET A 124 5.91 5.19 0.94
C MET A 124 4.84 6.11 1.53
N VAL A 125 4.58 6.02 2.84
CA VAL A 125 3.50 6.75 3.54
C VAL A 125 3.93 8.16 3.95
N LYS A 126 5.15 8.31 4.49
CA LYS A 126 5.68 9.62 4.93
C LYS A 126 6.37 10.36 3.78
N GLY A 127 6.81 9.64 2.74
CA GLY A 127 7.60 10.13 1.62
C GLY A 127 9.09 10.11 1.89
N GLY A 128 9.86 9.66 0.89
CA GLY A 128 11.34 9.64 0.91
C GLY A 128 11.96 10.71 0.00
N GLY A 129 11.15 11.34 -0.87
CA GLY A 129 11.58 12.45 -1.72
C GLY A 129 11.47 13.80 -1.01
N HIS A 130 11.73 14.87 -1.75
CA HIS A 130 11.70 16.23 -1.23
C HIS A 130 10.38 16.95 -1.52
N GLY A 131 10.10 18.02 -0.75
CA GLY A 131 8.91 18.84 -0.88
C GLY A 131 7.70 18.32 -0.11
N SER A 132 6.62 19.10 -0.15
CA SER A 132 5.39 18.86 0.63
C SER A 132 4.37 18.06 -0.19
N TYR A 133 4.73 16.83 -0.60
CA TYR A 133 3.85 15.94 -1.32
C TYR A 133 3.37 14.76 -0.48
N ARG A 134 2.35 14.06 -0.96
CA ARG A 134 1.83 12.80 -0.41
C ARG A 134 1.60 11.78 -1.50
N ASN A 135 1.95 10.53 -1.26
CA ASN A 135 1.49 9.40 -2.03
C ASN A 135 0.17 8.90 -1.46
N ILE A 136 -0.74 8.42 -2.30
CA ILE A 136 -1.88 7.64 -1.82
C ILE A 136 -1.42 6.19 -1.78
N VAL A 137 -1.62 5.51 -0.65
CA VAL A 137 -1.03 4.19 -0.40
C VAL A 137 -2.11 3.20 -0.01
N LEU A 138 -2.25 2.12 -0.78
CA LEU A 138 -3.20 1.03 -0.58
C LEU A 138 -2.46 -0.26 -0.25
N ALA A 139 -2.96 -1.05 0.69
CA ALA A 139 -2.32 -2.27 1.17
C ALA A 139 -3.20 -3.51 0.99
N PRO A 140 -3.00 -4.30 -0.07
CA PRO A 140 -3.69 -5.57 -0.28
C PRO A 140 -3.23 -6.63 0.73
N ASN A 141 -4.11 -7.60 1.04
CA ASN A 141 -3.80 -8.74 1.89
C ASN A 141 -3.97 -10.11 1.20
N CYS A 142 -4.38 -10.13 -0.06
CA CYS A 142 -4.56 -11.35 -0.84
C CYS A 142 -4.39 -11.08 -2.35
N ALA A 143 -4.27 -12.14 -3.14
CA ALA A 143 -4.10 -12.02 -4.59
C ALA A 143 -5.31 -11.38 -5.29
N GLN A 144 -6.53 -11.54 -4.76
CA GLN A 144 -7.70 -10.84 -5.30
C GLN A 144 -7.55 -9.33 -5.12
N GLU A 145 -7.16 -8.88 -3.95
CA GLU A 145 -6.95 -7.46 -3.70
C GLU A 145 -5.74 -6.88 -4.42
N MET A 146 -4.71 -7.69 -4.71
CA MET A 146 -3.63 -7.24 -5.61
C MET A 146 -4.20 -6.82 -6.97
N CYS A 147 -5.20 -7.52 -7.50
CA CYS A 147 -5.91 -7.12 -8.71
C CYS A 147 -6.79 -5.89 -8.48
N ASP A 148 -7.68 -5.96 -7.47
CA ASP A 148 -8.76 -4.99 -7.29
C ASP A 148 -8.24 -3.62 -6.82
N LEU A 149 -7.30 -3.60 -5.86
CA LEU A 149 -6.67 -2.36 -5.40
C LEU A 149 -5.74 -1.75 -6.45
N THR A 150 -5.08 -2.57 -7.30
CA THR A 150 -4.33 -2.03 -8.44
C THR A 150 -5.28 -1.34 -9.43
N ARG A 151 -6.45 -1.91 -9.69
CA ARG A 151 -7.47 -1.27 -10.52
C ARG A 151 -7.96 0.04 -9.90
N GLN A 152 -8.31 0.00 -8.63
CA GLN A 152 -8.74 1.19 -7.87
C GLN A 152 -7.63 2.27 -7.84
N ALA A 153 -6.36 1.86 -7.75
CA ALA A 153 -5.22 2.76 -7.75
C ALA A 153 -5.15 3.62 -9.02
N PHE A 154 -5.46 3.06 -10.21
CA PHE A 154 -5.52 3.84 -11.44
C PHE A 154 -6.67 4.86 -11.44
N GLU A 155 -7.84 4.49 -10.93
CA GLU A 155 -8.98 5.41 -10.81
C GLU A 155 -8.67 6.57 -9.86
N ILE A 156 -8.04 6.27 -8.74
CA ILE A 156 -7.59 7.28 -7.76
C ILE A 156 -6.47 8.14 -8.36
N ALA A 157 -5.49 7.54 -9.03
CA ALA A 157 -4.39 8.26 -9.66
C ALA A 157 -4.91 9.29 -10.67
N ASP A 158 -5.82 8.91 -11.56
CA ASP A 158 -6.42 9.80 -12.54
C ASP A 158 -7.25 10.92 -11.87
N ARG A 159 -8.10 10.54 -10.90
CA ARG A 159 -8.98 11.48 -10.19
C ARG A 159 -8.20 12.58 -9.48
N PHE A 160 -7.10 12.23 -8.82
CA PHE A 160 -6.30 13.15 -8.03
C PHE A 160 -5.05 13.64 -8.77
N ARG A 161 -4.77 13.13 -9.98
CA ARG A 161 -3.54 13.43 -10.71
C ARG A 161 -2.32 13.30 -9.78
N ASN A 162 -2.14 12.10 -9.24
CA ASN A 162 -1.16 11.82 -8.18
C ASN A 162 -0.61 10.40 -8.31
N PRO A 163 0.65 10.15 -7.92
CA PRO A 163 1.12 8.78 -7.73
C PRO A 163 0.29 8.03 -6.70
N VAL A 164 -0.05 6.78 -7.00
CA VAL A 164 -0.69 5.84 -6.07
C VAL A 164 0.18 4.61 -5.92
N ILE A 165 0.44 4.25 -4.67
CA ILE A 165 1.27 3.11 -4.31
C ILE A 165 0.37 1.93 -3.92
N VAL A 166 0.61 0.76 -4.49
CA VAL A 166 0.11 -0.51 -3.99
C VAL A 166 1.24 -1.13 -3.19
N LEU A 167 1.15 -1.01 -1.87
CA LEU A 167 2.18 -1.43 -0.92
C LEU A 167 1.86 -2.83 -0.40
N THR A 168 2.62 -3.81 -0.84
CA THR A 168 2.41 -5.23 -0.49
C THR A 168 3.66 -5.83 0.11
N ASP A 169 3.51 -6.88 0.90
CA ASP A 169 4.62 -7.70 1.36
C ASP A 169 4.93 -8.86 0.39
N GLY A 170 6.13 -9.42 0.50
CA GLY A 170 6.57 -10.49 -0.38
C GLY A 170 5.70 -11.76 -0.31
N PHE A 171 4.99 -12.01 0.82
CA PHE A 171 4.06 -13.15 0.91
C PHE A 171 2.84 -12.93 0.01
N VAL A 172 2.15 -11.80 0.15
CA VAL A 172 0.96 -11.49 -0.65
C VAL A 172 1.32 -11.42 -2.13
N GLY A 173 2.49 -10.87 -2.47
CA GLY A 173 2.96 -10.80 -3.85
C GLY A 173 3.21 -12.18 -4.48
N GLN A 174 3.78 -13.13 -3.73
CA GLN A 174 4.22 -14.42 -4.26
C GLN A 174 3.25 -15.57 -4.02
N MET A 175 2.30 -15.46 -3.08
CA MET A 175 1.33 -16.51 -2.82
C MET A 175 0.39 -16.72 -4.00
N MET A 176 0.03 -17.99 -4.24
CA MET A 176 -0.93 -18.36 -5.27
C MET A 176 -2.32 -18.51 -4.66
N GLU A 177 -3.26 -17.71 -5.16
CA GLU A 177 -4.66 -17.77 -4.74
C GLU A 177 -5.60 -17.71 -5.95
N PRO A 178 -6.85 -18.16 -5.78
CA PRO A 178 -7.84 -18.05 -6.84
C PRO A 178 -8.32 -16.61 -6.97
N VAL A 179 -8.14 -16.00 -8.14
CA VAL A 179 -8.54 -14.63 -8.48
C VAL A 179 -9.64 -14.66 -9.53
N THR A 180 -10.68 -13.87 -9.31
CA THR A 180 -11.77 -13.64 -10.26
C THR A 180 -11.58 -12.28 -10.93
N PHE A 181 -11.52 -12.27 -12.25
CA PHE A 181 -11.33 -11.05 -13.03
C PHE A 181 -12.66 -10.55 -13.61
N PRO A 182 -12.87 -9.21 -13.71
CA PRO A 182 -13.99 -8.68 -14.46
C PRO A 182 -13.86 -9.03 -15.96
N GLU A 183 -14.99 -9.07 -16.66
CA GLU A 183 -15.04 -9.48 -18.08
C GLU A 183 -14.56 -8.39 -19.05
N LEU A 184 -14.69 -7.13 -18.66
CA LEU A 184 -14.38 -5.99 -19.52
C LEU A 184 -13.23 -5.16 -18.96
N ALA A 185 -12.31 -4.79 -19.85
CA ALA A 185 -11.33 -3.76 -19.56
C ALA A 185 -12.01 -2.37 -19.66
N VAL A 186 -11.54 -1.44 -18.81
CA VAL A 186 -12.00 -0.05 -18.83
C VAL A 186 -11.06 0.76 -19.72
N ASP A 187 -11.62 1.53 -20.65
CA ASP A 187 -10.83 2.50 -21.39
C ASP A 187 -10.50 3.71 -20.50
N PRO A 188 -9.25 4.16 -20.49
CA PRO A 188 -8.86 5.32 -19.69
C PRO A 188 -9.55 6.59 -20.21
N PRO A 189 -9.87 7.55 -19.33
CA PRO A 189 -10.46 8.83 -19.76
C PRO A 189 -9.49 9.62 -20.65
N ALA A 190 -10.05 10.41 -21.57
CA ALA A 190 -9.26 11.37 -22.34
C ALA A 190 -8.80 12.51 -21.42
N ASN A 191 -7.50 12.77 -21.39
CA ASN A 191 -6.88 13.76 -20.51
C ASN A 191 -6.58 15.06 -21.28
N SER A 192 -7.36 16.12 -21.05
CA SER A 192 -7.20 17.42 -21.72
C SER A 192 -5.88 18.15 -21.37
N TRP A 193 -5.28 17.81 -20.23
CA TRP A 193 -4.00 18.36 -19.76
C TRP A 193 -2.76 17.67 -20.37
N ALA A 194 -2.94 16.53 -21.03
CA ALA A 194 -1.85 15.69 -21.53
C ALA A 194 -1.06 16.36 -22.67
N VAL A 195 0.23 16.03 -22.76
CA VAL A 195 1.12 16.50 -23.82
C VAL A 195 1.25 15.40 -24.87
N GLN A 196 0.46 15.49 -25.94
CA GLN A 196 0.34 14.42 -26.95
C GLN A 196 0.99 14.75 -28.30
N GLY A 197 1.64 15.93 -28.43
CA GLY A 197 2.31 16.32 -29.68
C GLY A 197 1.37 16.65 -30.83
N ASN A 198 0.09 16.90 -30.56
CA ASN A 198 -0.93 17.27 -31.55
C ASN A 198 -1.36 18.74 -31.41
N ALA A 199 -2.18 19.22 -32.37
CA ALA A 199 -2.62 20.62 -32.37
C ALA A 199 -3.48 20.99 -31.16
N GLN A 200 -4.27 20.04 -30.62
CA GLN A 200 -5.19 20.24 -29.50
C GLN A 200 -4.45 20.42 -28.17
N THR A 201 -3.33 19.73 -28.00
CA THR A 201 -2.53 19.75 -26.76
C THR A 201 -1.28 20.63 -26.85
N ARG A 202 -1.09 21.36 -27.96
CA ARG A 202 0.10 22.19 -28.22
C ARG A 202 0.38 23.24 -27.13
N GLY A 203 -0.66 23.72 -26.46
CA GLY A 203 -0.55 24.70 -25.36
C GLY A 203 -0.36 24.09 -23.97
N ASN A 204 -0.42 22.76 -23.86
CA ASN A 204 -0.30 22.10 -22.57
C ASN A 204 1.16 22.11 -22.08
N LEU A 205 1.32 22.34 -20.79
CA LEU A 205 2.60 22.32 -20.08
C LEU A 205 2.51 21.41 -18.87
N VAL A 206 3.41 20.44 -18.77
CA VAL A 206 3.63 19.64 -17.57
C VAL A 206 4.96 20.10 -16.96
N SER A 207 4.90 20.63 -15.75
CA SER A 207 6.06 21.17 -15.05
C SER A 207 5.90 21.11 -13.54
N SER A 208 7.00 20.94 -12.82
CA SER A 208 7.08 21.09 -11.34
C SER A 208 7.99 22.23 -10.94
N ILE A 209 8.43 23.07 -11.89
CA ILE A 209 9.27 24.24 -11.61
C ILE A 209 8.46 25.52 -11.73
N TYR A 210 8.52 26.35 -10.67
CA TYR A 210 7.92 27.66 -10.57
C TYR A 210 9.00 28.63 -10.06
N LEU A 211 9.41 29.58 -10.88
CA LEU A 211 10.51 30.49 -10.53
C LEU A 211 10.08 31.62 -9.60
N LYS A 212 8.80 31.98 -9.61
CA LYS A 212 8.26 32.97 -8.66
C LYS A 212 7.78 32.29 -7.40
N HIS A 213 8.16 32.84 -6.26
CA HIS A 213 7.86 32.26 -4.96
C HIS A 213 6.34 32.14 -4.71
N GLU A 214 5.58 33.13 -5.10
CA GLU A 214 4.12 33.17 -4.95
C GLU A 214 3.42 32.12 -5.84
N GLU A 215 3.93 31.85 -7.05
CA GLU A 215 3.41 30.80 -7.92
C GLU A 215 3.66 29.41 -7.34
N GLN A 216 4.84 29.21 -6.76
CA GLN A 216 5.18 27.94 -6.08
C GLN A 216 4.30 27.76 -4.82
N GLU A 217 4.10 28.80 -4.01
CA GLU A 217 3.23 28.73 -2.83
C GLU A 217 1.80 28.36 -3.22
N GLN A 218 1.23 29.01 -4.22
CA GLN A 218 -0.11 28.72 -4.73
C GLN A 218 -0.23 27.27 -5.25
N HIS A 219 0.81 26.77 -5.91
CA HIS A 219 0.84 25.39 -6.37
C HIS A 219 0.81 24.40 -5.20
N VAL A 220 1.65 24.61 -4.18
CA VAL A 220 1.68 23.75 -2.98
C VAL A 220 0.34 23.79 -2.22
N GLN A 221 -0.31 24.96 -2.17
CA GLN A 221 -1.66 25.10 -1.57
C GLN A 221 -2.71 24.29 -2.36
N ARG A 222 -2.66 24.28 -3.69
CA ARG A 222 -3.54 23.41 -4.52
C ARG A 222 -3.28 21.94 -4.26
N LEU A 223 -2.01 21.52 -4.14
CA LEU A 223 -1.67 20.15 -3.77
C LEU A 223 -2.24 19.79 -2.40
N GLN A 224 -2.14 20.69 -1.41
CA GLN A 224 -2.69 20.45 -0.08
C GLN A 224 -4.22 20.31 -0.08
N GLN A 225 -4.93 21.14 -0.86
CA GLN A 225 -6.39 21.00 -1.04
C GLN A 225 -6.76 19.65 -1.67
N LYS A 226 -6.00 19.21 -2.66
CA LYS A 226 -6.13 17.88 -3.28
C LYS A 226 -5.95 16.76 -2.25
N TYR A 227 -4.96 16.84 -1.38
CA TYR A 227 -4.71 15.86 -0.33
C TYR A 227 -5.82 15.83 0.72
N THR A 228 -6.35 16.97 1.10
CA THR A 228 -7.53 17.04 2.00
C THR A 228 -8.74 16.33 1.40
N LEU A 229 -8.99 16.50 0.10
CA LEU A 229 -10.05 15.76 -0.61
C LEU A 229 -9.75 14.25 -0.67
N ALA A 230 -8.50 13.87 -0.89
CA ALA A 230 -8.10 12.46 -0.88
C ALA A 230 -8.31 11.83 0.51
N GLU A 231 -8.00 12.53 1.59
CA GLU A 231 -8.28 12.07 2.97
C GLU A 231 -9.77 11.78 3.17
N ALA A 232 -10.65 12.60 2.63
CA ALA A 232 -12.10 12.40 2.74
C ALA A 232 -12.64 11.26 1.88
N CYS A 233 -11.99 10.95 0.73
CA CYS A 233 -12.55 10.04 -0.28
C CYS A 233 -11.84 8.69 -0.37
N CYS A 234 -10.56 8.59 0.04
CA CYS A 234 -9.72 7.42 -0.20
C CYS A 234 -9.39 6.65 1.08
N THR A 235 -9.85 7.11 2.24
CA THR A 235 -9.66 6.39 3.51
C THR A 235 -10.49 5.12 3.50
N SER A 236 -9.85 3.98 3.77
CA SER A 236 -10.49 2.67 3.79
C SER A 236 -9.88 1.75 4.84
N SER A 237 -10.73 0.98 5.52
CA SER A 237 -10.33 -0.02 6.50
C SER A 237 -11.38 -1.12 6.59
N GLU A 238 -11.00 -2.27 7.13
CA GLU A 238 -11.88 -3.38 7.46
C GLU A 238 -11.85 -3.66 8.95
N SER A 239 -13.05 -3.86 9.52
CA SER A 239 -13.23 -4.27 10.91
C SER A 239 -13.71 -5.70 10.97
N TYR A 240 -13.13 -6.50 11.87
CA TYR A 240 -13.57 -7.86 12.12
C TYR A 240 -13.79 -8.07 13.62
N LEU A 241 -15.05 -8.37 13.99
CA LEU A 241 -15.48 -8.60 15.39
C LEU A 241 -15.06 -7.48 16.36
N THR A 242 -15.21 -6.21 15.94
CA THR A 242 -14.79 -5.05 16.74
C THR A 242 -15.89 -4.46 17.62
N ASP A 243 -17.16 -4.87 17.44
CA ASP A 243 -18.30 -4.23 18.12
C ASP A 243 -18.27 -4.38 19.65
N ASP A 244 -17.84 -5.54 20.13
CA ASP A 244 -17.72 -5.92 21.54
C ASP A 244 -16.27 -6.12 21.99
N ALA A 245 -15.28 -5.75 21.14
CA ALA A 245 -13.89 -6.00 21.41
C ALA A 245 -13.35 -5.13 22.56
N GLU A 246 -12.71 -5.77 23.53
CA GLU A 246 -11.92 -5.09 24.58
C GLU A 246 -10.50 -4.84 24.14
N ILE A 247 -9.94 -5.69 23.30
CA ILE A 247 -8.61 -5.57 22.72
C ILE A 247 -8.74 -5.59 21.21
N VAL A 248 -8.22 -4.56 20.54
CA VAL A 248 -8.22 -4.49 19.08
C VAL A 248 -6.81 -4.72 18.59
N LEU A 249 -6.66 -5.76 17.76
CA LEU A 249 -5.44 -6.03 17.01
C LEU A 249 -5.43 -5.16 15.75
N ILE A 250 -4.27 -4.61 15.39
CA ILE A 250 -4.13 -3.73 14.21
C ILE A 250 -2.98 -4.23 13.36
N GLY A 251 -3.22 -4.46 12.08
CA GLY A 251 -2.19 -4.90 11.13
C GLY A 251 -2.69 -4.85 9.69
N TYR A 252 -1.78 -4.78 8.72
CA TYR A 252 -2.09 -4.74 7.29
C TYR A 252 -1.37 -5.87 6.52
N GLY A 253 -1.63 -6.02 5.24
CA GLY A 253 -1.00 -7.04 4.40
C GLY A 253 -1.20 -8.45 4.96
N ILE A 254 -0.17 -9.29 4.87
CA ILE A 254 -0.20 -10.67 5.38
C ILE A 254 -0.46 -10.71 6.90
N VAL A 255 0.02 -9.73 7.67
CA VAL A 255 -0.18 -9.65 9.12
C VAL A 255 -1.66 -9.61 9.47
N SER A 256 -2.48 -8.90 8.70
CA SER A 256 -3.93 -8.84 8.96
C SER A 256 -4.60 -10.21 8.89
N ARG A 257 -4.10 -11.12 8.04
CA ARG A 257 -4.59 -12.50 7.93
C ARG A 257 -4.19 -13.34 9.13
N ILE A 258 -2.95 -13.17 9.60
CA ILE A 258 -2.48 -13.81 10.84
C ILE A 258 -3.34 -13.36 12.01
N LEU A 259 -3.55 -12.04 12.14
CA LEU A 259 -4.35 -11.45 13.20
C LEU A 259 -5.81 -11.90 13.20
N ARG A 260 -6.38 -12.18 12.03
CA ARG A 260 -7.72 -12.76 11.94
C ARG A 260 -7.80 -14.11 12.65
N SER A 261 -6.83 -14.99 12.40
CA SER A 261 -6.73 -16.28 13.11
C SER A 261 -6.50 -16.09 14.60
N VAL A 262 -5.70 -15.08 15.01
CA VAL A 262 -5.50 -14.74 16.43
C VAL A 262 -6.82 -14.33 17.09
N VAL A 263 -7.64 -13.53 16.40
CA VAL A 263 -8.96 -13.13 16.92
C VAL A 263 -9.85 -14.36 17.13
N ASP A 264 -9.89 -15.28 16.13
CA ASP A 264 -10.71 -16.49 16.24
C ASP A 264 -10.25 -17.37 17.42
N LEU A 265 -8.96 -17.68 17.51
CA LEU A 265 -8.38 -18.47 18.61
C LEU A 265 -8.55 -17.79 19.98
N GLY A 266 -8.36 -16.48 20.06
CA GLY A 266 -8.52 -15.74 21.30
C GLY A 266 -9.98 -15.70 21.77
N ARG A 267 -10.94 -15.60 20.86
CA ARG A 267 -12.36 -15.68 21.17
C ARG A 267 -12.77 -17.07 21.64
N GLU A 268 -12.23 -18.12 21.06
CA GLU A 268 -12.40 -19.50 21.57
C GLU A 268 -11.84 -19.65 22.99
N ALA A 269 -10.79 -18.91 23.33
CA ALA A 269 -10.22 -18.85 24.68
C ALA A 269 -10.96 -17.88 25.62
N GLY A 270 -12.07 -17.27 25.19
CA GLY A 270 -12.91 -16.38 25.99
C GLY A 270 -12.47 -14.91 26.03
N LEU A 271 -11.51 -14.50 25.19
CA LEU A 271 -11.10 -13.10 25.06
C LEU A 271 -12.00 -12.36 24.07
N ARG A 272 -12.33 -11.11 24.36
CA ARG A 272 -13.04 -10.23 23.43
C ARG A 272 -12.06 -9.50 22.53
N LEU A 273 -11.51 -10.22 21.55
CA LEU A 273 -10.60 -9.68 20.54
C LEU A 273 -11.36 -9.19 19.31
N GLY A 274 -10.86 -8.14 18.69
CA GLY A 274 -11.27 -7.66 17.37
C GLY A 274 -10.05 -7.31 16.53
N LEU A 275 -10.23 -7.16 15.22
CA LEU A 275 -9.20 -6.74 14.27
C LEU A 275 -9.66 -5.50 13.51
N LEU A 276 -8.81 -4.48 13.48
CA LEU A 276 -8.87 -3.40 12.50
C LEU A 276 -7.73 -3.55 11.51
N ARG A 277 -8.07 -3.66 10.23
CA ARG A 277 -7.13 -3.67 9.13
C ARG A 277 -7.21 -2.35 8.38
N PRO A 278 -6.19 -1.49 8.38
CA PRO A 278 -6.06 -0.43 7.40
C PRO A 278 -5.90 -1.01 5.99
N VAL A 279 -6.77 -0.62 5.06
CA VAL A 279 -6.65 -0.92 3.62
C VAL A 279 -5.95 0.23 2.93
N SER A 280 -6.24 1.48 3.30
CA SER A 280 -5.41 2.63 2.96
C SER A 280 -4.45 2.93 4.12
N LEU A 281 -3.16 3.09 3.79
CA LEU A 281 -2.12 3.49 4.73
C LEU A 281 -1.86 5.00 4.69
N TRP A 282 -2.09 5.62 3.54
CA TRP A 282 -2.35 7.03 3.41
C TRP A 282 -3.43 7.24 2.34
N PRO A 283 -4.53 7.89 2.69
CA PRO A 283 -4.91 8.41 4.00
C PRO A 283 -5.14 7.33 5.05
N PHE A 284 -4.75 7.59 6.30
CA PHE A 284 -4.86 6.63 7.39
C PHE A 284 -6.26 6.69 8.04
N PRO A 285 -6.87 5.56 8.48
CA PRO A 285 -8.25 5.51 8.99
C PRO A 285 -8.38 6.02 10.43
N LYS A 286 -8.04 7.29 10.67
CA LYS A 286 -8.00 7.93 11.99
C LYS A 286 -9.34 7.89 12.70
N THR A 287 -10.43 8.17 12.00
CA THR A 287 -11.78 8.24 12.59
C THR A 287 -12.20 6.92 13.21
N VAL A 288 -12.02 5.81 12.48
CA VAL A 288 -12.36 4.46 12.95
C VAL A 288 -11.51 4.09 14.17
N LEU A 289 -10.21 4.43 14.15
CA LEU A 289 -9.32 4.22 15.31
C LEU A 289 -9.79 4.99 16.54
N GLN A 290 -10.24 6.24 16.38
CA GLN A 290 -10.76 7.06 17.47
C GLN A 290 -12.07 6.49 18.04
N GLU A 291 -12.95 5.98 17.19
CA GLU A 291 -14.20 5.33 17.60
C GLU A 291 -13.93 4.04 18.38
N LEU A 292 -12.98 3.23 17.92
CA LEU A 292 -12.56 2.01 18.61
C LEU A 292 -11.85 2.32 19.93
N ALA A 293 -11.03 3.36 19.96
CA ALA A 293 -10.32 3.81 21.17
C ALA A 293 -11.26 4.28 22.30
N ALA A 294 -12.50 4.68 21.96
CA ALA A 294 -13.49 5.04 22.95
C ALA A 294 -14.15 3.82 23.65
N LYS A 295 -13.98 2.61 23.12
CA LYS A 295 -14.62 1.38 23.58
C LYS A 295 -13.63 0.33 24.06
N ALA A 296 -12.49 0.21 23.40
CA ALA A 296 -11.46 -0.76 23.71
C ALA A 296 -10.63 -0.37 24.94
N ARG A 297 -10.04 -1.37 25.60
CA ARG A 297 -9.10 -1.19 26.75
C ARG A 297 -7.68 -0.91 26.26
N CYS A 298 -7.27 -1.56 25.16
CA CYS A 298 -5.97 -1.31 24.54
C CYS A 298 -5.97 -1.74 23.07
N PHE A 299 -4.94 -1.28 22.33
CA PHE A 299 -4.60 -1.77 21.00
C PHE A 299 -3.30 -2.55 21.04
N LEU A 300 -3.19 -3.60 20.20
CA LEU A 300 -1.95 -4.28 19.88
C LEU A 300 -1.68 -4.16 18.40
N VAL A 301 -0.68 -3.37 18.03
CA VAL A 301 -0.23 -3.21 16.66
C VAL A 301 0.80 -4.28 16.34
N CYS A 302 0.57 -5.01 15.23
CA CYS A 302 1.47 -6.04 14.76
C CYS A 302 1.99 -5.69 13.37
N GLU A 303 3.30 -5.83 13.16
CA GLU A 303 3.96 -5.50 11.89
C GLU A 303 5.13 -6.44 11.62
N LEU A 304 5.45 -6.64 10.33
CA LEU A 304 6.74 -7.21 9.93
C LEU A 304 7.78 -6.07 9.84
N SER A 305 8.01 -5.40 10.97
CA SER A 305 8.95 -4.29 11.10
C SER A 305 9.29 -4.05 12.58
N LEU A 306 10.13 -3.06 12.87
CA LEU A 306 10.39 -2.58 14.23
C LEU A 306 9.42 -1.49 14.72
N GLY A 307 8.31 -1.31 14.01
CA GLY A 307 7.25 -0.37 14.36
C GLY A 307 7.30 0.92 13.53
N GLN A 308 6.57 0.93 12.42
CA GLN A 308 6.42 2.10 11.57
C GLN A 308 4.95 2.57 11.52
N MET A 309 4.01 1.67 11.25
CA MET A 309 2.57 2.00 11.26
C MET A 309 2.07 2.36 12.66
N ILE A 310 2.65 1.78 13.71
CA ILE A 310 2.26 2.09 15.09
C ILE A 310 2.35 3.59 15.41
N GLU A 311 3.25 4.33 14.76
CA GLU A 311 3.32 5.79 14.96
C GLU A 311 2.05 6.48 14.48
N ASP A 312 1.49 6.07 13.33
CA ASP A 312 0.22 6.60 12.83
C ASP A 312 -0.97 6.18 13.71
N VAL A 313 -0.94 4.97 14.27
CA VAL A 313 -1.94 4.52 15.24
C VAL A 313 -1.88 5.41 16.49
N ARG A 314 -0.71 5.61 17.09
CA ARG A 314 -0.52 6.49 18.25
C ARG A 314 -0.95 7.93 17.99
N LEU A 315 -0.54 8.50 16.84
CA LEU A 315 -0.98 9.83 16.44
C LEU A 315 -2.51 9.94 16.27
N SER A 316 -3.15 8.85 15.82
CA SER A 316 -4.60 8.84 15.63
C SER A 316 -5.37 8.80 16.95
N VAL A 317 -4.90 8.05 17.94
CA VAL A 317 -5.62 7.87 19.21
C VAL A 317 -5.22 8.88 20.29
N GLN A 318 -4.10 9.59 20.17
CA GLN A 318 -3.69 10.70 21.05
C GLN A 318 -3.71 10.29 22.55
N ASP A 319 -3.04 9.21 22.89
CA ASP A 319 -2.92 8.67 24.26
C ASP A 319 -4.25 8.35 24.97
N ARG A 320 -5.36 8.19 24.24
CA ARG A 320 -6.68 7.83 24.83
C ARG A 320 -6.72 6.43 25.44
N LEU A 321 -5.85 5.53 24.99
CA LEU A 321 -5.71 4.17 25.49
C LEU A 321 -4.27 3.69 25.25
N PRO A 322 -3.82 2.63 25.98
CA PRO A 322 -2.53 1.99 25.73
C PRO A 322 -2.45 1.41 24.30
N VAL A 323 -1.33 1.65 23.62
CA VAL A 323 -1.01 1.09 22.29
C VAL A 323 0.26 0.26 22.43
N HIS A 324 0.09 -1.05 22.46
CA HIS A 324 1.16 -2.04 22.55
C HIS A 324 1.68 -2.39 21.15
N PHE A 325 2.85 -3.00 21.10
CA PHE A 325 3.52 -3.37 19.86
C PHE A 325 4.02 -4.82 19.91
N TYR A 326 3.89 -5.51 18.77
CA TYR A 326 4.55 -6.76 18.49
C TYR A 326 5.07 -6.76 17.05
N GLY A 327 6.36 -6.97 16.86
CA GLY A 327 7.00 -6.93 15.53
C GLY A 327 7.95 -8.09 15.33
N ARG A 328 8.06 -8.54 14.07
CA ARG A 328 9.10 -9.43 13.57
C ARG A 328 9.74 -8.76 12.36
N GLN A 329 11.03 -9.01 12.16
CA GLN A 329 11.83 -8.39 11.10
C GLN A 329 12.76 -9.41 10.45
N GLY A 330 13.47 -8.99 9.38
CA GLY A 330 14.47 -9.82 8.71
C GLY A 330 13.87 -10.98 7.92
N GLY A 331 12.61 -10.86 7.47
CA GLY A 331 11.90 -11.90 6.73
C GLY A 331 11.23 -12.96 7.61
N VAL A 332 11.26 -12.81 8.93
CA VAL A 332 10.59 -13.73 9.86
C VAL A 332 9.13 -13.31 10.05
N THR A 333 8.22 -14.27 9.91
CA THR A 333 6.77 -14.06 10.08
C THR A 333 6.31 -14.72 11.39
N PRO A 334 5.52 -14.04 12.23
CA PRO A 334 4.98 -14.64 13.44
C PRO A 334 3.90 -15.68 13.14
N THR A 335 3.76 -16.68 14.00
CA THR A 335 2.60 -17.56 13.98
C THR A 335 1.42 -16.94 14.74
N PRO A 336 0.18 -17.38 14.49
CA PRO A 336 -0.97 -16.96 15.30
C PRO A 336 -0.79 -17.23 16.79
N GLU A 337 -0.18 -18.34 17.16
CA GLU A 337 0.08 -18.74 18.54
C GLU A 337 1.06 -17.78 19.25
N GLU A 338 2.16 -17.40 18.57
CA GLU A 338 3.13 -16.42 19.10
C GLU A 338 2.45 -15.07 19.38
N VAL A 339 1.58 -14.61 18.50
CA VAL A 339 0.84 -13.36 18.70
C VAL A 339 -0.19 -13.51 19.82
N LEU A 340 -0.89 -14.64 19.90
CA LEU A 340 -1.85 -14.90 20.97
C LEU A 340 -1.18 -14.97 22.34
N GLU A 341 0.00 -15.59 22.44
CA GLU A 341 0.82 -15.57 23.68
C GLU A 341 1.14 -14.13 24.08
N ARG A 342 1.47 -13.27 23.11
CA ARG A 342 1.70 -11.85 23.38
C ARG A 342 0.44 -11.14 23.88
N VAL A 343 -0.73 -11.47 23.35
CA VAL A 343 -2.03 -10.95 23.85
C VAL A 343 -2.23 -11.32 25.31
N PHE A 344 -1.98 -12.58 25.71
CA PHE A 344 -2.11 -13.01 27.09
C PHE A 344 -1.13 -12.30 28.08
N GLN A 345 -0.04 -11.75 27.58
CA GLN A 345 0.94 -11.00 28.36
C GLN A 345 0.58 -9.52 28.52
N LEU A 346 -0.48 -9.03 27.88
CA LEU A 346 -0.89 -7.62 27.99
C LEU A 346 -1.45 -7.34 29.40
N PRO A 347 -1.08 -6.18 29.99
CA PRO A 347 -1.57 -5.82 31.35
C PRO A 347 -3.09 -5.73 31.44
N GLU A 348 -3.76 -5.43 30.34
CA GLU A 348 -5.22 -5.30 30.25
C GLU A 348 -5.94 -6.66 30.19
N VAL A 349 -5.24 -7.75 29.97
CA VAL A 349 -5.79 -9.10 30.03
C VAL A 349 -5.79 -9.53 31.51
N SER A 350 -6.96 -9.55 32.14
CA SER A 350 -7.08 -10.10 33.51
C SER A 350 -6.71 -11.58 33.49
N PRO A 351 -5.94 -12.08 34.47
CA PRO A 351 -5.62 -13.50 34.57
C PRO A 351 -6.92 -14.29 34.69
N CYS A 352 -7.34 -14.96 33.62
CA CYS A 352 -8.44 -15.90 33.67
C CYS A 352 -7.97 -17.14 34.46
N ALA A 353 -8.73 -17.59 35.46
CA ALA A 353 -8.41 -18.70 36.35
C ALA A 353 -7.99 -20.04 35.64
N PRO A 354 -8.37 -20.35 34.36
CA PRO A 354 -7.89 -21.54 33.67
C PRO A 354 -6.47 -21.42 33.07
N CYS A 355 -5.97 -20.22 32.81
CA CYS A 355 -4.66 -20.06 32.12
C CYS A 355 -3.45 -20.27 33.07
N ALA A 356 -3.64 -20.23 34.39
CA ALA A 356 -2.57 -20.50 35.33
C ALA A 356 -2.08 -21.97 35.33
N ALA A 357 -2.79 -22.88 34.68
CA ALA A 357 -2.45 -24.29 34.58
C ALA A 357 -1.55 -24.65 33.37
N MET A 358 -1.48 -23.79 32.33
CA MET A 358 -0.70 -24.08 31.10
C MET A 358 0.75 -23.58 31.16
N THR A 359 1.11 -22.74 32.13
CA THR A 359 2.48 -22.20 32.25
C THR A 359 3.37 -23.01 33.25
N ARG A 360 2.91 -24.18 33.68
CA ARG A 360 3.64 -25.05 34.64
C ARG A 360 3.84 -26.47 34.09
N SER A 361 4.05 -26.65 32.81
CA SER A 361 4.49 -27.96 32.29
C SER A 361 5.72 -27.82 31.40
#